data_e7633fff00e49bea5693bdc84b4a425c
#
_entry.id   e7633fff00e49bea5693bdc84b4a425c
#
_cell.length_a   1.000
_cell.length_b   1.000
_cell.length_c   1.000
_cell.angle_alpha   90.00
_cell.angle_beta   90.00
_cell.angle_gamma   90.00
#
_symmetry.space_group_name_H-M   'P 1'
#
loop_
_entity.id
_entity.type
_entity.pdbx_description
1 polymer ?
#
loop_
_entity_poly.entity_id
_entity_poly.type
_entity_poly.pdbx_seq_one_letter_code
_entity_poly.pdbx_strand_id
1 'polypeptide(L)'
;MSESTDTRTTWLSKDDIETYRARMPIVYVDAVPVRVDANGTVTHIGTLLGMQPDGSISRAVISGRVLYGERVRDALVRHLEKDLGPVALPHIPPSPAPFTVVEYFPDPEITGFHDPRQHAVSLAFVVPVAGDCRPSQDALDLAWLTPQESIREDIRREMSSGHDRLVRMALAHVGLLT
;
A
#
# COMPACT_ATOMS: atom_id res chain seq x y z
N MET A 1 40.19 -12.51 -4.85
CA MET A 1 39.08 -12.31 -5.82
C MET A 1 37.88 -11.89 -5.02
N SER A 2 37.54 -10.63 -5.06
CA SER A 2 36.36 -10.10 -4.36
C SER A 2 35.15 -10.40 -5.24
N GLU A 3 34.28 -11.31 -4.81
CA GLU A 3 32.98 -11.46 -5.40
C GLU A 3 32.17 -10.20 -5.11
N SER A 4 32.01 -9.38 -6.13
CA SER A 4 31.06 -8.30 -6.13
C SER A 4 29.66 -8.90 -5.92
N THR A 5 29.12 -8.74 -4.73
CA THR A 5 27.72 -9.08 -4.43
C THR A 5 26.85 -8.18 -5.30
N ASP A 6 26.43 -8.71 -6.45
CA ASP A 6 25.56 -7.97 -7.39
C ASP A 6 24.21 -7.74 -6.72
N THR A 7 24.00 -6.52 -6.24
CA THR A 7 22.72 -6.06 -5.65
C THR A 7 21.53 -6.13 -6.63
N ARG A 8 21.77 -6.51 -7.88
CA ARG A 8 20.75 -6.70 -8.92
C ARG A 8 20.01 -8.04 -8.84
N THR A 9 20.44 -8.98 -8.01
CA THR A 9 19.82 -10.32 -7.91
C THR A 9 18.45 -10.34 -7.22
N THR A 10 18.03 -9.26 -6.54
CA THR A 10 16.71 -9.14 -5.90
C THR A 10 15.60 -8.68 -6.84
N TRP A 11 15.94 -8.12 -7.99
CA TRP A 11 14.99 -7.66 -9.00
C TRP A 11 14.90 -8.64 -10.15
N LEU A 12 13.70 -9.18 -10.34
CA LEU A 12 13.41 -10.07 -11.49
C LEU A 12 13.36 -9.24 -12.78
N SER A 13 13.74 -9.85 -13.89
CA SER A 13 13.45 -9.31 -15.21
C SER A 13 11.93 -9.22 -15.42
N LYS A 14 11.51 -8.45 -16.44
CA LYS A 14 10.09 -8.35 -16.77
C LYS A 14 9.49 -9.72 -17.10
N ASP A 15 10.19 -10.52 -17.89
CA ASP A 15 9.72 -11.84 -18.33
C ASP A 15 9.66 -12.83 -17.15
N ASP A 16 10.65 -12.78 -16.25
CA ASP A 16 10.64 -13.62 -15.06
C ASP A 16 9.44 -13.29 -14.15
N ILE A 17 9.20 -12.00 -13.87
CA ILE A 17 8.06 -11.63 -13.01
C ILE A 17 6.72 -12.02 -13.64
N GLU A 18 6.55 -11.92 -14.95
CA GLU A 18 5.34 -12.37 -15.65
C GLU A 18 5.18 -13.89 -15.54
N THR A 19 6.26 -14.64 -15.64
CA THR A 19 6.25 -16.10 -15.46
C THR A 19 5.83 -16.48 -14.04
N TYR A 20 6.37 -15.83 -13.02
CA TYR A 20 6.01 -16.12 -11.63
C TYR A 20 4.57 -15.71 -11.31
N ARG A 21 4.11 -14.55 -11.80
CA ARG A 21 2.71 -14.09 -11.66
C ARG A 21 1.70 -15.10 -12.19
N ALA A 22 2.03 -15.80 -13.27
CA ALA A 22 1.16 -16.80 -13.85
C ALA A 22 1.13 -18.14 -13.11
N ARG A 23 2.05 -18.37 -12.17
CA ARG A 23 2.27 -19.71 -11.59
C ARG A 23 2.23 -19.77 -10.09
N MET A 24 2.35 -18.64 -9.41
CA MET A 24 2.39 -18.61 -7.94
C MET A 24 1.87 -17.28 -7.39
N PRO A 25 1.34 -17.28 -6.16
CA PRO A 25 0.98 -16.03 -5.48
C PRO A 25 2.21 -15.17 -5.25
N ILE A 26 2.06 -13.87 -5.41
CA ILE A 26 3.11 -12.88 -5.15
C ILE A 26 2.85 -12.21 -3.80
N VAL A 27 3.86 -12.14 -2.95
CA VAL A 27 3.74 -11.48 -1.65
C VAL A 27 3.86 -9.98 -1.78
N TYR A 28 2.88 -9.26 -1.22
CA TYR A 28 2.79 -7.80 -1.20
C TYR A 28 2.71 -7.27 0.24
N VAL A 29 2.98 -6.01 0.38
CA VAL A 29 2.61 -5.19 1.55
C VAL A 29 1.69 -4.08 1.09
N ASP A 30 0.62 -3.84 1.85
CA ASP A 30 -0.23 -2.68 1.73
C ASP A 30 -0.09 -1.82 2.98
N ALA A 31 0.05 -0.52 2.83
CA ALA A 31 0.12 0.41 3.94
C ALA A 31 -0.94 1.50 3.80
N VAL A 32 -1.73 1.66 4.86
CA VAL A 32 -2.65 2.78 5.02
C VAL A 32 -1.93 3.81 5.90
N PRO A 33 -1.37 4.89 5.32
CA PRO A 33 -0.70 5.92 6.10
C PRO A 33 -1.72 6.74 6.87
N VAL A 34 -1.44 7.03 8.13
CA VAL A 34 -2.35 7.78 9.01
C VAL A 34 -1.63 8.91 9.72
N ARG A 35 -2.36 9.99 10.01
CA ARG A 35 -1.97 11.00 11.00
C ARG A 35 -2.62 10.66 12.32
N VAL A 36 -1.91 10.85 13.41
CA VAL A 36 -2.40 10.65 14.77
C VAL A 36 -2.23 11.92 15.59
N ASP A 37 -3.12 12.12 16.54
CA ASP A 37 -3.00 13.18 17.53
C ASP A 37 -2.04 12.80 18.66
N ALA A 38 -1.91 13.70 19.66
CA ALA A 38 -1.06 13.47 20.83
C ALA A 38 -1.46 12.26 21.69
N ASN A 39 -2.70 11.78 21.56
CA ASN A 39 -3.23 10.60 22.25
C ASN A 39 -3.09 9.32 21.43
N GLY A 40 -2.54 9.41 20.21
CA GLY A 40 -2.43 8.27 19.27
C GLY A 40 -3.72 7.97 18.50
N THR A 41 -4.73 8.84 18.58
CA THR A 41 -5.98 8.67 17.83
C THR A 41 -5.77 9.09 16.37
N VAL A 42 -6.22 8.25 15.43
CA VAL A 42 -6.14 8.57 14.01
C VAL A 42 -7.05 9.73 13.66
N THR A 43 -6.47 10.77 13.09
CA THR A 43 -7.18 12.01 12.68
C THR A 43 -7.37 12.08 11.17
N HIS A 44 -6.43 11.55 10.39
CA HIS A 44 -6.49 11.53 8.92
C HIS A 44 -5.91 10.24 8.35
N ILE A 45 -6.40 9.90 7.17
CA ILE A 45 -5.91 8.80 6.35
C ILE A 45 -5.34 9.36 5.06
N GLY A 46 -4.15 8.91 4.69
CA GLY A 46 -3.49 9.29 3.43
C GLY A 46 -3.89 8.36 2.29
N THR A 47 -4.20 8.94 1.14
CA THR A 47 -4.42 8.22 -0.11
C THR A 47 -3.59 8.85 -1.23
N LEU A 48 -2.92 8.02 -2.01
CA LEU A 48 -2.23 8.47 -3.22
C LEU A 48 -3.25 8.84 -4.29
N LEU A 49 -3.07 9.99 -4.91
CA LEU A 49 -3.86 10.43 -6.05
C LEU A 49 -3.16 10.03 -7.35
N GLY A 50 -3.92 9.48 -8.26
CA GLY A 50 -3.50 9.21 -9.63
C GLY A 50 -4.53 9.73 -10.63
N MET A 51 -4.19 9.66 -11.90
CA MET A 51 -5.09 9.99 -13.00
C MET A 51 -5.31 8.76 -13.86
N GLN A 52 -6.57 8.46 -14.13
CA GLN A 52 -6.95 7.42 -15.07
C GLN A 52 -6.78 7.91 -16.53
N PRO A 53 -6.70 7.02 -17.51
CA PRO A 53 -6.61 7.39 -18.92
C PRO A 53 -7.77 8.27 -19.43
N ASP A 54 -8.93 8.19 -18.79
CA ASP A 54 -10.12 9.02 -19.09
C ASP A 54 -10.10 10.40 -18.42
N GLY A 55 -9.01 10.72 -17.67
CA GLY A 55 -8.85 11.98 -16.94
C GLY A 55 -9.51 12.01 -15.56
N SER A 56 -10.19 10.95 -15.14
CA SER A 56 -10.76 10.86 -13.79
C SER A 56 -9.68 10.64 -12.73
N ILE A 57 -9.97 11.07 -11.50
CA ILE A 57 -9.08 10.85 -10.34
C ILE A 57 -9.20 9.40 -9.87
N SER A 58 -8.06 8.79 -9.60
CA SER A 58 -7.99 7.53 -8.87
C SER A 58 -7.32 7.73 -7.52
N ARG A 59 -7.68 6.88 -6.57
CA ARG A 59 -7.06 6.84 -5.24
C ARG A 59 -6.57 5.43 -4.94
N ALA A 60 -5.46 5.34 -4.24
CA ALA A 60 -4.89 4.07 -3.81
C ALA A 60 -4.26 4.20 -2.41
N VAL A 61 -4.15 3.09 -1.72
CA VAL A 61 -3.23 2.95 -0.60
C VAL A 61 -1.83 2.66 -1.15
N ILE A 62 -0.81 2.76 -0.29
CA ILE A 62 0.55 2.38 -0.66
C ILE A 62 0.59 0.86 -0.78
N SER A 63 1.06 0.36 -1.89
CA SER A 63 1.09 -1.08 -2.18
C SER A 63 2.33 -1.44 -2.96
N GLY A 64 2.90 -2.60 -2.67
CA GLY A 64 4.01 -3.09 -3.46
C GLY A 64 4.55 -4.45 -3.04
N ARG A 65 5.28 -5.05 -3.97
CA ARG A 65 5.83 -6.39 -3.84
C ARG A 65 6.96 -6.44 -2.81
N VAL A 66 6.99 -7.52 -2.02
CA VAL A 66 8.17 -7.90 -1.23
C VAL A 66 9.17 -8.57 -2.15
N LEU A 67 10.45 -8.19 -2.07
CA LEU A 67 11.51 -8.76 -2.90
C LEU A 67 12.08 -10.03 -2.25
N TYR A 68 12.68 -10.88 -3.06
CA TYR A 68 13.39 -12.06 -2.55
C TYR A 68 14.51 -11.64 -1.59
N GLY A 69 14.54 -12.26 -0.41
CA GLY A 69 15.52 -11.93 0.65
C GLY A 69 15.23 -10.64 1.40
N GLU A 70 14.18 -9.91 1.08
CA GLU A 70 13.78 -8.68 1.77
C GLU A 70 12.85 -9.00 2.94
N ARG A 71 13.09 -8.35 4.09
CA ARG A 71 12.14 -8.44 5.21
C ARG A 71 10.90 -7.61 4.92
N VAL A 72 9.75 -8.05 5.45
CA VAL A 72 8.48 -7.31 5.33
C VAL A 72 8.60 -5.86 5.80
N ARG A 73 9.34 -5.62 6.90
CA ARG A 73 9.60 -4.27 7.39
C ARG A 73 10.35 -3.42 6.38
N ASP A 74 11.36 -3.98 5.73
CA ASP A 74 12.19 -3.25 4.77
C ASP A 74 11.40 -2.95 3.48
N ALA A 75 10.54 -3.86 3.05
CA ALA A 75 9.59 -3.63 1.97
C ALA A 75 8.63 -2.48 2.30
N LEU A 76 8.06 -2.45 3.51
CA LEU A 76 7.21 -1.34 3.98
C LEU A 76 7.94 0.00 3.92
N VAL A 77 9.16 0.08 4.48
CA VAL A 77 9.97 1.31 4.46
C VAL A 77 10.22 1.74 3.02
N ARG A 78 10.65 0.83 2.16
CA ARG A 78 10.97 1.11 0.76
C ARG A 78 9.77 1.66 -0.01
N HIS A 79 8.58 1.06 0.15
CA HIS A 79 7.36 1.54 -0.52
C HIS A 79 6.85 2.87 0.06
N LEU A 80 6.92 3.04 1.38
CA LEU A 80 6.55 4.31 2.03
C LEU A 80 7.47 5.45 1.60
N GLU A 81 8.80 5.23 1.58
CA GLU A 81 9.75 6.24 1.10
C GLU A 81 9.55 6.59 -0.37
N LYS A 82 9.31 5.57 -1.21
CA LYS A 82 9.02 5.77 -2.63
C LYS A 82 7.78 6.64 -2.85
N ASP A 83 6.70 6.36 -2.12
CA ASP A 83 5.39 6.96 -2.39
C ASP A 83 5.10 8.21 -1.54
N LEU A 84 5.74 8.35 -0.37
CA LEU A 84 5.56 9.52 0.52
C LEU A 84 6.76 10.44 0.59
N GLY A 85 7.89 10.00 0.07
CA GLY A 85 9.15 10.74 0.13
C GLY A 85 10.00 10.44 1.38
N PRO A 86 11.28 10.83 1.34
CA PRO A 86 12.27 10.43 2.36
C PRO A 86 12.07 11.11 3.72
N VAL A 87 11.29 12.19 3.79
CA VAL A 87 11.03 12.95 5.03
C VAL A 87 9.66 12.66 5.65
N ALA A 88 8.97 11.64 5.16
CA ALA A 88 7.66 11.23 5.66
C ALA A 88 7.68 10.72 7.11
N LEU A 89 8.81 10.20 7.59
CA LEU A 89 9.02 9.70 8.95
C LEU A 89 7.95 8.67 9.37
N PRO A 90 7.83 7.54 8.69
CA PRO A 90 6.88 6.50 9.06
C PRO A 90 7.31 5.83 10.36
N HIS A 91 6.35 5.61 11.26
CA HIS A 91 6.59 4.92 12.52
C HIS A 91 6.32 3.42 12.37
N ILE A 92 7.36 2.66 12.07
CA ILE A 92 7.29 1.20 11.86
C ILE A 92 8.12 0.49 12.94
N PRO A 93 7.51 -0.39 13.75
CA PRO A 93 8.24 -1.14 14.77
C PRO A 93 9.24 -2.12 14.12
N PRO A 94 10.22 -2.64 14.88
CA PRO A 94 11.20 -3.63 14.38
C PRO A 94 10.55 -4.89 13.79
N SER A 95 9.44 -5.35 14.39
CA SER A 95 8.61 -6.47 13.91
C SER A 95 7.18 -5.98 13.71
N PRO A 96 6.84 -5.45 12.52
CA PRO A 96 5.49 -4.99 12.28
C PRO A 96 4.51 -6.17 12.16
N ALA A 97 3.35 -6.05 12.81
CA ALA A 97 2.26 -7.00 12.67
C ALA A 97 1.21 -6.44 11.70
N PRO A 98 0.79 -7.19 10.68
CA PRO A 98 -0.30 -6.76 9.82
C PRO A 98 -1.62 -6.77 10.60
N PHE A 99 -2.50 -5.82 10.33
CA PHE A 99 -3.84 -5.83 10.92
C PHE A 99 -4.77 -6.82 10.20
N THR A 100 -4.46 -7.12 8.95
CA THR A 100 -5.14 -8.15 8.15
C THR A 100 -4.26 -8.66 7.02
N VAL A 101 -4.70 -9.75 6.42
CA VAL A 101 -4.18 -10.28 5.16
C VAL A 101 -5.29 -10.20 4.12
N VAL A 102 -4.99 -9.68 2.95
CA VAL A 102 -5.93 -9.62 1.82
C VAL A 102 -5.34 -10.34 0.61
N GLU A 103 -6.22 -10.88 -0.21
CA GLU A 103 -5.85 -11.62 -1.42
C GLU A 103 -6.46 -10.94 -2.62
N TYR A 104 -5.60 -10.56 -3.56
CA TYR A 104 -5.99 -9.96 -4.83
C TYR A 104 -6.01 -11.04 -5.91
N PHE A 105 -7.07 -11.07 -6.69
CA PHE A 105 -7.23 -12.01 -7.79
C PHE A 105 -7.50 -11.28 -9.11
N PRO A 106 -7.17 -11.91 -10.26
CA PRO A 106 -7.60 -11.42 -11.58
C PRO A 106 -9.13 -11.39 -11.72
N ASP A 107 -9.84 -12.27 -11.01
CA ASP A 107 -11.30 -12.25 -10.91
C ASP A 107 -11.73 -11.51 -9.64
N PRO A 108 -12.39 -10.33 -9.76
CA PRO A 108 -12.82 -9.54 -8.61
C PRO A 108 -13.93 -10.20 -7.78
N GLU A 109 -14.63 -11.20 -8.31
CA GLU A 109 -15.73 -11.85 -7.61
C GLU A 109 -15.26 -12.79 -6.50
N ILE A 110 -13.99 -13.21 -6.53
CA ILE A 110 -13.46 -14.15 -5.53
C ILE A 110 -13.42 -13.53 -4.13
N THR A 111 -12.80 -12.35 -3.99
CA THR A 111 -12.67 -11.66 -2.69
C THR A 111 -13.16 -10.21 -2.72
N GLY A 112 -13.32 -9.64 -3.90
CA GLY A 112 -13.55 -8.22 -4.11
C GLY A 112 -12.30 -7.35 -4.04
N PHE A 113 -11.12 -7.97 -3.82
CA PHE A 113 -9.82 -7.36 -4.07
C PHE A 113 -9.31 -7.82 -5.43
N HIS A 114 -8.88 -6.88 -6.26
CA HIS A 114 -8.64 -7.15 -7.67
C HIS A 114 -7.27 -6.65 -8.12
N ASP A 115 -6.50 -7.54 -8.74
CA ASP A 115 -5.34 -7.21 -9.56
C ASP A 115 -5.40 -8.03 -10.86
N PRO A 116 -5.64 -7.40 -12.03
CA PRO A 116 -5.80 -8.12 -13.29
C PRO A 116 -4.55 -8.88 -13.73
N ARG A 117 -3.40 -8.59 -13.12
CA ARG A 117 -2.11 -9.15 -13.51
C ARG A 117 -1.75 -10.44 -12.77
N GLN A 118 -2.33 -10.70 -11.57
CA GLN A 118 -1.79 -11.71 -10.68
C GLN A 118 -2.69 -12.10 -9.53
N HIS A 119 -2.43 -13.27 -8.94
CA HIS A 119 -2.81 -13.57 -7.56
C HIS A 119 -1.75 -12.97 -6.62
N ALA A 120 -2.13 -12.07 -5.75
CA ALA A 120 -1.24 -11.52 -4.72
C ALA A 120 -1.80 -11.75 -3.32
N VAL A 121 -0.92 -12.09 -2.38
CA VAL A 121 -1.22 -12.17 -0.94
C VAL A 121 -0.55 -10.97 -0.29
N SER A 122 -1.34 -10.06 0.23
CA SER A 122 -0.85 -8.80 0.80
C SER A 122 -1.01 -8.77 2.31
N LEU A 123 0.06 -8.41 2.99
CA LEU A 123 0.08 -8.09 4.41
C LEU A 123 -0.25 -6.61 4.56
N ALA A 124 -1.36 -6.28 5.22
CA ALA A 124 -1.86 -4.92 5.33
C ALA A 124 -1.55 -4.28 6.68
N PHE A 125 -1.06 -3.04 6.66
CA PHE A 125 -0.59 -2.30 7.82
C PHE A 125 -1.24 -0.92 7.92
N VAL A 126 -1.56 -0.49 9.13
CA VAL A 126 -1.80 0.92 9.45
C VAL A 126 -0.48 1.52 9.89
N VAL A 127 -0.02 2.59 9.24
CA VAL A 127 1.29 3.17 9.51
C VAL A 127 1.16 4.65 9.88
N PRO A 128 1.40 5.01 11.15
CA PRO A 128 1.50 6.42 11.53
C PRO A 128 2.67 7.10 10.82
N VAL A 129 2.42 8.29 10.29
CA VAL A 129 3.40 9.10 9.55
C VAL A 129 3.43 10.50 10.14
N ALA A 130 4.59 10.94 10.63
CA ALA A 130 4.74 12.21 11.35
C ALA A 130 5.31 13.34 10.50
N GLY A 131 6.12 13.00 9.48
CA GLY A 131 6.84 14.00 8.68
C GLY A 131 6.05 14.56 7.49
N ASP A 132 6.70 15.42 6.72
CA ASP A 132 6.15 15.95 5.48
C ASP A 132 6.16 14.89 4.40
N CYS A 133 5.01 14.72 3.74
CA CYS A 133 4.86 13.77 2.65
C CYS A 133 4.88 14.52 1.32
N ARG A 134 5.79 14.10 0.44
CA ARG A 134 5.92 14.63 -0.93
C ARG A 134 6.07 13.45 -1.87
N PRO A 135 4.99 13.00 -2.52
CA PRO A 135 5.05 11.95 -3.52
C PRO A 135 6.12 12.26 -4.57
N SER A 136 6.94 11.28 -4.90
CA SER A 136 8.14 11.52 -5.72
C SER A 136 8.11 10.80 -7.06
N GLN A 137 7.09 10.00 -7.38
CA GLN A 137 7.04 9.22 -8.62
C GLN A 137 5.66 9.27 -9.27
N ASP A 138 5.01 8.15 -9.48
CA ASP A 138 3.82 8.00 -10.31
C ASP A 138 2.53 8.63 -9.72
N ALA A 139 2.53 9.02 -8.44
CA ALA A 139 1.41 9.70 -7.83
C ALA A 139 1.43 11.20 -8.12
N LEU A 140 0.28 11.76 -8.47
CA LEU A 140 0.12 13.20 -8.67
C LEU A 140 0.29 13.95 -7.34
N ASP A 141 -0.27 13.41 -6.26
CA ASP A 141 -0.25 14.01 -4.94
C ASP A 141 -0.66 12.99 -3.87
N LEU A 142 -0.57 13.38 -2.61
CA LEU A 142 -1.10 12.68 -1.45
C LEU A 142 -2.24 13.51 -0.85
N ALA A 143 -3.42 12.91 -0.74
CA ALA A 143 -4.55 13.53 -0.07
C ALA A 143 -4.73 12.96 1.34
N TRP A 144 -4.87 13.84 2.32
CA TRP A 144 -5.22 13.51 3.68
C TRP A 144 -6.73 13.72 3.89
N LEU A 145 -7.43 12.65 4.25
CA LEU A 145 -8.88 12.62 4.46
C LEU A 145 -9.16 12.35 5.94
N THR A 146 -10.16 13.01 6.49
CA THR A 146 -10.70 12.57 7.79
C THR A 146 -11.32 11.18 7.66
N PRO A 147 -11.46 10.40 8.75
CA PRO A 147 -12.15 9.11 8.72
C PRO A 147 -13.53 9.17 8.04
N GLN A 148 -14.30 10.22 8.31
CA GLN A 148 -15.64 10.42 7.75
C GLN A 148 -15.59 10.70 6.23
N GLU A 149 -14.64 11.50 5.77
CA GLU A 149 -14.45 11.77 4.34
C GLU A 149 -14.03 10.52 3.58
N SER A 150 -13.14 9.70 4.17
CA SER A 150 -12.58 8.53 3.51
C SER A 150 -13.60 7.43 3.19
N ILE A 151 -14.76 7.44 3.87
CA ILE A 151 -15.84 6.47 3.64
C ILE A 151 -17.00 7.02 2.81
N ARG A 152 -16.91 8.27 2.35
CA ARG A 152 -17.93 8.86 1.47
C ARG A 152 -17.98 8.14 0.14
N GLU A 153 -19.18 8.05 -0.44
CA GLU A 153 -19.42 7.29 -1.67
C GLU A 153 -18.62 7.84 -2.87
N ASP A 154 -18.49 9.17 -2.98
CA ASP A 154 -17.70 9.81 -4.03
C ASP A 154 -16.21 9.42 -3.94
N ILE A 155 -15.64 9.44 -2.74
CA ILE A 155 -14.24 9.04 -2.48
C ILE A 155 -14.03 7.54 -2.73
N ARG A 156 -14.98 6.71 -2.29
CA ARG A 156 -14.91 5.25 -2.49
C ARG A 156 -14.89 4.86 -3.96
N ARG A 157 -15.65 5.56 -4.80
CA ARG A 157 -15.68 5.31 -6.25
C ARG A 157 -14.36 5.62 -6.95
N GLU A 158 -13.54 6.48 -6.37
CA GLU A 158 -12.19 6.76 -6.87
C GLU A 158 -11.18 5.68 -6.48
N MET A 159 -11.51 4.78 -5.53
CA MET A 159 -10.66 3.69 -5.06
C MET A 159 -10.93 2.41 -5.83
N SER A 160 -10.00 2.02 -6.66
CA SER A 160 -10.03 0.75 -7.40
C SER A 160 -9.45 -0.41 -6.57
N SER A 161 -9.50 -1.61 -7.11
CA SER A 161 -8.81 -2.81 -6.59
C SER A 161 -9.25 -3.27 -5.19
N GLY A 162 -10.34 -2.74 -4.63
CA GLY A 162 -10.80 -3.04 -3.28
C GLY A 162 -10.15 -2.20 -2.18
N HIS A 163 -9.38 -1.17 -2.53
CA HIS A 163 -8.74 -0.28 -1.55
C HIS A 163 -9.74 0.46 -0.67
N ASP A 164 -10.96 0.73 -1.13
CA ASP A 164 -12.05 1.27 -0.30
C ASP A 164 -12.41 0.34 0.85
N ARG A 165 -12.43 -0.97 0.61
CA ARG A 165 -12.64 -1.99 1.65
C ARG A 165 -11.47 -2.02 2.62
N LEU A 166 -10.23 -1.96 2.12
CA LEU A 166 -9.04 -1.98 2.96
C LEU A 166 -9.00 -0.77 3.89
N VAL A 167 -9.34 0.43 3.41
CA VAL A 167 -9.46 1.64 4.24
C VAL A 167 -10.52 1.46 5.33
N ARG A 168 -11.68 0.90 5.00
CA ARG A 168 -12.73 0.60 6.01
C ARG A 168 -12.27 -0.42 7.05
N MET A 169 -11.56 -1.47 6.64
CA MET A 169 -10.99 -2.46 7.57
C MET A 169 -9.94 -1.81 8.47
N ALA A 170 -9.11 -0.91 7.94
CA ALA A 170 -8.14 -0.15 8.72
C ALA A 170 -8.83 0.75 9.77
N LEU A 171 -9.90 1.46 9.37
CA LEU A 171 -10.69 2.27 10.30
C LEU A 171 -11.36 1.44 11.40
N ALA A 172 -11.90 0.27 11.06
CA ALA A 172 -12.45 -0.65 12.04
C ALA A 172 -11.38 -1.16 13.01
N HIS A 173 -10.19 -1.48 12.50
CA HIS A 173 -9.06 -1.93 13.32
C HIS A 173 -8.63 -0.88 14.35
N VAL A 174 -8.64 0.40 13.98
CA VAL A 174 -8.29 1.50 14.90
C VAL A 174 -9.49 2.05 15.71
N GLY A 175 -10.65 1.38 15.64
CA GLY A 175 -11.82 1.70 16.46
C GLY A 175 -12.65 2.89 15.99
N LEU A 176 -12.51 3.31 14.73
CA LEU A 176 -13.23 4.44 14.14
C LEU A 176 -14.43 4.04 13.27
N LEU A 177 -14.61 2.74 13.04
CA LEU A 177 -15.78 2.12 12.42
C LEU A 177 -16.21 0.90 13.22
N THR A 178 -17.51 0.72 13.37
CA THR A 178 -18.14 -0.49 13.94
C THR A 178 -18.74 -1.34 12.83
#